data_6089af8139ed01e108d9b70a1a02f71c
#
_entry.id   6089af8139ed01e108d9b70a1a02f71c
#
_cell.length_a   1.000
_cell.length_b   1.000
_cell.length_c   1.000
_cell.angle_alpha   90.00
_cell.angle_beta   90.00
_cell.angle_gamma   90.00
#
_symmetry.space_group_name_H-M   'P 1'
#
loop_
_entity.id
_entity.type
_entity.pdbx_description
1 polymer ?
#
loop_
_entity_poly.entity_id
_entity_poly.type
_entity_poly.pdbx_seq_one_letter_code
_entity_poly.pdbx_strand_id
1 'polypeptide(L)'
;MSPRRKILLRLTVIAALGIIAFGVWSWLVWAPPHRITKRHAEQIRKGLTLGEINQLFGVGPGDYRSAWNKQKLEKRSSVLKDAPVVPFEEDAKKDGWTSANWISDECGVCVFFDRDGEVAFAWVETWSESVGEKVKRWLGNDK
;
A
#
# COMPACT_ATOMS: atom_id res chain seq x y z
N MET A 1 26.96 46.32 2.71
CA MET A 1 26.95 44.86 3.01
C MET A 1 28.31 44.29 2.62
N SER A 2 29.03 43.69 3.57
CA SER A 2 30.39 43.17 3.27
C SER A 2 30.37 42.03 2.26
N PRO A 3 31.41 41.86 1.44
CA PRO A 3 31.43 40.78 0.41
C PRO A 3 31.25 39.39 1.00
N ARG A 4 31.72 39.16 2.23
CA ARG A 4 31.55 37.91 2.97
C ARG A 4 30.07 37.59 3.27
N ARG A 5 29.25 38.57 3.62
CA ARG A 5 27.81 38.40 3.86
C ARG A 5 27.06 38.03 2.58
N LYS A 6 27.44 38.58 1.43
CA LYS A 6 26.84 38.23 0.13
C LYS A 6 27.15 36.77 -0.27
N ILE A 7 28.35 36.30 0.00
CA ILE A 7 28.74 34.91 -0.27
C ILE A 7 27.98 33.96 0.65
N LEU A 8 27.92 34.24 1.95
CA LEU A 8 27.17 33.43 2.90
C LEU A 8 25.70 33.34 2.52
N LEU A 9 25.06 34.44 2.17
CA LEU A 9 23.65 34.45 1.76
C LEU A 9 23.43 33.58 0.50
N ARG A 10 24.31 33.64 -0.49
CA ARG A 10 24.22 32.81 -1.70
C ARG A 10 24.36 31.32 -1.38
N LEU A 11 25.29 30.95 -0.50
CA LEU A 11 25.48 29.57 -0.08
C LEU A 11 24.27 29.03 0.68
N THR A 12 23.67 29.83 1.55
CA THR A 12 22.44 29.44 2.29
C THR A 12 21.26 29.22 1.35
N VAL A 13 21.10 30.09 0.34
CA VAL A 13 20.01 29.93 -0.65
C VAL A 13 20.21 28.66 -1.50
N ILE A 14 21.43 28.38 -1.94
CA ILE A 14 21.76 27.18 -2.72
C ILE A 14 21.49 25.92 -1.86
N ALA A 15 21.92 25.92 -0.60
CA ALA A 15 21.68 24.79 0.31
C ALA A 15 20.17 24.56 0.55
N ALA A 16 19.40 25.63 0.76
CA ALA A 16 17.94 25.54 0.93
C ALA A 16 17.25 24.98 -0.32
N LEU A 17 17.63 25.44 -1.52
CA LEU A 17 17.09 24.91 -2.76
C LEU A 17 17.47 23.43 -2.99
N GLY A 18 18.68 23.03 -2.61
CA GLY A 18 19.10 21.62 -2.63
C GLY A 18 18.26 20.72 -1.72
N ILE A 19 17.98 21.17 -0.51
CA ILE A 19 17.13 20.42 0.44
C ILE A 19 15.70 20.28 -0.09
N ILE A 20 15.12 21.36 -0.64
CA ILE A 20 13.79 21.34 -1.22
C ILE A 20 13.74 20.39 -2.44
N ALA A 21 14.71 20.51 -3.34
CA ALA A 21 14.79 19.64 -4.53
C ALA A 21 14.93 18.17 -4.14
N PHE A 22 15.76 17.85 -3.14
CA PHE A 22 15.91 16.50 -2.61
C PHE A 22 14.63 15.99 -1.94
N GLY A 23 13.93 16.84 -1.17
CA GLY A 23 12.65 16.49 -0.56
C GLY A 23 11.58 16.16 -1.61
N VAL A 24 11.44 16.99 -2.65
CA VAL A 24 10.51 16.76 -3.76
C VAL A 24 10.87 15.49 -4.53
N TRP A 25 12.16 15.31 -4.84
CA TRP A 25 12.65 14.09 -5.50
C TRP A 25 12.35 12.83 -4.68
N SER A 26 12.66 12.84 -3.39
CA SER A 26 12.36 11.73 -2.49
C SER A 26 10.87 11.43 -2.45
N TRP A 27 10.01 12.44 -2.38
CA TRP A 27 8.57 12.27 -2.38
C TRP A 27 8.06 11.65 -3.70
N LEU A 28 8.55 12.09 -4.85
CA LEU A 28 8.19 11.56 -6.17
C LEU A 28 8.65 10.11 -6.37
N VAL A 29 9.84 9.76 -5.90
CA VAL A 29 10.42 8.42 -6.08
C VAL A 29 9.81 7.42 -5.09
N TRP A 30 9.39 7.87 -3.90
CA TRP A 30 8.91 7.00 -2.82
C TRP A 30 7.41 7.00 -2.65
N ALA A 31 6.68 7.84 -3.39
CA ALA A 31 5.22 7.76 -3.42
C ALA A 31 4.78 6.42 -4.04
N PRO A 32 4.00 5.60 -3.36
CA PRO A 32 3.54 4.35 -3.92
C PRO A 32 2.70 4.62 -5.17
N PRO A 33 2.87 3.84 -6.25
CA PRO A 33 2.14 4.01 -7.49
C PRO A 33 0.64 3.69 -7.38
N HIS A 34 0.21 3.24 -6.21
CA HIS A 34 -1.16 2.79 -5.92
C HIS A 34 -1.76 3.54 -4.72
N ARG A 35 -3.09 3.53 -4.67
CA ARG A 35 -3.88 4.12 -3.58
C ARG A 35 -4.55 3.06 -2.70
N ILE A 36 -3.93 1.89 -2.56
CA ILE A 36 -4.46 0.81 -1.73
C ILE A 36 -4.19 1.16 -0.27
N THR A 37 -5.10 1.92 0.32
CA THR A 37 -5.07 2.35 1.71
C THR A 37 -6.37 1.95 2.40
N LYS A 38 -6.35 1.88 3.72
CA LYS A 38 -7.56 1.61 4.51
C LYS A 38 -8.71 2.56 4.13
N ARG A 39 -8.41 3.86 3.98
CA ARG A 39 -9.41 4.89 3.62
C ARG A 39 -10.09 4.62 2.27
N HIS A 40 -9.35 4.15 1.27
CA HIS A 40 -9.95 3.82 -0.02
C HIS A 40 -10.69 2.48 0.04
N ALA A 41 -10.17 1.51 0.80
CA ALA A 41 -10.84 0.23 1.00
C ALA A 41 -12.22 0.38 1.68
N GLU A 42 -12.37 1.32 2.63
CA GLU A 42 -13.63 1.64 3.27
C GLU A 42 -14.69 2.26 2.33
N GLN A 43 -14.30 2.68 1.13
CA GLN A 43 -15.22 3.19 0.11
C GLN A 43 -15.83 2.09 -0.77
N ILE A 44 -15.34 0.85 -0.65
CA ILE A 44 -15.89 -0.28 -1.39
C ILE A 44 -17.29 -0.59 -0.87
N ARG A 45 -18.24 -0.62 -1.76
CA ARG A 45 -19.65 -0.89 -1.48
C ARG A 45 -20.17 -1.98 -2.40
N LYS A 46 -21.27 -2.62 -1.99
CA LYS A 46 -22.00 -3.54 -2.85
C LYS A 46 -22.43 -2.85 -4.15
N GLY A 47 -22.39 -3.58 -5.26
CA GLY A 47 -22.77 -3.09 -6.57
C GLY A 47 -21.65 -2.38 -7.35
N LEU A 48 -20.45 -2.19 -6.75
CA LEU A 48 -19.31 -1.69 -7.52
C LEU A 48 -18.77 -2.80 -8.41
N THR A 49 -18.28 -2.41 -9.59
CA THR A 49 -17.61 -3.32 -10.52
C THR A 49 -16.09 -3.39 -10.26
N LEU A 50 -15.44 -4.42 -10.78
CA LEU A 50 -13.97 -4.54 -10.75
C LEU A 50 -13.28 -3.31 -11.35
N GLY A 51 -13.86 -2.75 -12.43
CA GLY A 51 -13.32 -1.55 -13.09
C GLY A 51 -13.32 -0.32 -12.18
N GLU A 52 -14.40 -0.11 -11.43
CA GLU A 52 -14.51 1.00 -10.48
C GLU A 52 -13.56 0.85 -9.30
N ILE A 53 -13.37 -0.38 -8.80
CA ILE A 53 -12.37 -0.64 -7.75
C ILE A 53 -10.96 -0.39 -8.26
N ASN A 54 -10.64 -0.80 -9.49
CA ASN A 54 -9.35 -0.51 -10.10
C ASN A 54 -9.10 1.00 -10.25
N GLN A 55 -10.14 1.78 -10.57
CA GLN A 55 -10.05 3.25 -10.59
C GLN A 55 -9.85 3.84 -9.20
N LEU A 56 -10.53 3.30 -8.19
CA LEU A 56 -10.40 3.72 -6.80
C LEU A 56 -8.97 3.52 -6.27
N PHE A 57 -8.38 2.37 -6.56
CA PHE A 57 -7.00 2.05 -6.13
C PHE A 57 -5.93 2.55 -7.09
N GLY A 58 -6.28 2.93 -8.31
CA GLY A 58 -5.37 3.35 -9.37
C GLY A 58 -4.57 2.20 -9.99
N VAL A 59 -4.84 0.96 -9.59
CA VAL A 59 -4.15 -0.26 -10.06
C VAL A 59 -5.11 -1.45 -10.06
N GLY A 60 -4.82 -2.48 -10.87
CA GLY A 60 -5.53 -3.75 -10.88
C GLY A 60 -5.27 -4.60 -9.62
N PRO A 61 -5.91 -5.79 -9.54
CA PRO A 61 -5.62 -6.75 -8.47
C PRO A 61 -4.14 -7.17 -8.48
N GLY A 62 -3.55 -7.29 -7.29
CA GLY A 62 -2.14 -7.69 -7.19
C GLY A 62 -1.51 -7.43 -5.82
N ASP A 63 -0.25 -7.84 -5.70
CA ASP A 63 0.57 -7.64 -4.51
C ASP A 63 1.56 -6.48 -4.70
N TYR A 64 1.27 -5.37 -4.07
CA TYR A 64 2.00 -4.11 -4.13
C TYR A 64 2.82 -3.84 -2.85
N ARG A 65 3.02 -4.87 -2.02
CA ARG A 65 3.85 -4.74 -0.81
C ARG A 65 5.30 -4.45 -1.18
N SER A 66 5.97 -3.67 -0.36
CA SER A 66 7.43 -3.52 -0.44
C SER A 66 8.13 -4.87 -0.26
N ALA A 67 9.34 -5.00 -0.79
CA ALA A 67 10.13 -6.24 -0.66
C ALA A 67 10.33 -6.65 0.81
N TRP A 68 10.50 -5.69 1.70
CA TRP A 68 10.63 -5.90 3.14
C TRP A 68 9.37 -6.54 3.76
N ASN A 69 8.17 -6.01 3.43
CA ASN A 69 6.93 -6.56 3.95
C ASN A 69 6.59 -7.94 3.37
N LYS A 70 6.97 -8.21 2.13
CA LYS A 70 6.88 -9.55 1.54
C LYS A 70 7.67 -10.57 2.36
N GLN A 71 8.93 -10.28 2.64
CA GLN A 71 9.81 -11.17 3.40
C GLN A 71 9.33 -11.38 4.85
N LYS A 72 8.84 -10.33 5.51
CA LYS A 72 8.31 -10.41 6.88
C LYS A 72 7.06 -11.29 6.96
N LEU A 73 6.16 -11.19 5.99
CA LEU A 73 4.92 -11.97 5.95
C LEU A 73 5.17 -13.42 5.52
N GLU A 74 6.13 -13.69 4.65
CA GLU A 74 6.55 -15.07 4.34
C GLU A 74 7.05 -15.79 5.59
N LYS A 75 7.86 -15.13 6.42
CA LYS A 75 8.28 -15.67 7.71
C LYS A 75 7.09 -15.91 8.67
N ARG A 76 6.07 -15.06 8.66
CA ARG A 76 4.84 -15.24 9.45
C ARG A 76 3.94 -16.34 8.86
N SER A 77 3.80 -16.39 7.56
CA SER A 77 2.99 -17.41 6.86
C SER A 77 3.52 -18.83 7.11
N SER A 78 4.84 -19.00 7.27
CA SER A 78 5.41 -20.30 7.66
C SER A 78 4.96 -20.76 9.06
N VAL A 79 4.60 -19.82 9.94
CA VAL A 79 4.06 -20.10 11.28
C VAL A 79 2.53 -20.27 11.25
N LEU A 80 1.86 -19.70 10.23
CA LEU A 80 0.40 -19.71 10.07
C LEU A 80 -0.08 -20.79 9.06
N LYS A 81 0.73 -21.78 8.75
CA LYS A 81 0.33 -22.90 7.87
C LYS A 81 -0.89 -23.69 8.37
N ASP A 82 -1.24 -23.51 9.63
CA ASP A 82 -2.41 -24.13 10.28
C ASP A 82 -3.58 -23.15 10.48
N ALA A 83 -3.53 -21.95 9.88
CA ALA A 83 -4.69 -21.06 9.91
C ALA A 83 -5.85 -21.70 9.13
N PRO A 84 -7.05 -21.80 9.72
CA PRO A 84 -8.16 -22.40 9.02
C PRO A 84 -8.43 -21.66 7.71
N VAL A 85 -8.45 -22.41 6.62
CA VAL A 85 -8.93 -21.94 5.31
C VAL A 85 -10.29 -21.29 5.57
N VAL A 86 -10.45 -20.03 5.19
CA VAL A 86 -11.71 -19.31 5.41
C VAL A 86 -12.80 -20.12 4.71
N PRO A 87 -13.79 -20.69 5.42
CA PRO A 87 -14.78 -21.62 4.83
C PRO A 87 -15.58 -21.00 3.70
N PHE A 88 -15.58 -19.67 3.66
CA PHE A 88 -16.30 -18.83 2.70
C PHE A 88 -15.79 -18.95 1.25
N GLU A 89 -14.51 -19.29 1.02
CA GLU A 89 -13.95 -19.33 -0.35
C GLU A 89 -14.44 -20.54 -1.16
N GLU A 90 -14.70 -21.67 -0.51
CA GLU A 90 -15.27 -22.85 -1.17
C GLU A 90 -16.74 -22.69 -1.52
N ASP A 91 -17.53 -22.06 -0.64
CA ASP A 91 -18.94 -21.82 -0.88
C ASP A 91 -19.15 -20.73 -1.96
N ALA A 92 -18.33 -19.67 -1.96
CA ALA A 92 -18.35 -18.65 -2.98
C ALA A 92 -18.08 -19.20 -4.40
N LYS A 93 -17.15 -20.15 -4.52
CA LYS A 93 -16.88 -20.83 -5.81
C LYS A 93 -18.05 -21.64 -6.32
N LYS A 94 -18.82 -22.31 -5.41
CA LYS A 94 -20.03 -23.07 -5.78
C LYS A 94 -21.12 -22.17 -6.35
N ASP A 95 -21.20 -20.93 -5.87
CA ASP A 95 -22.17 -19.96 -6.35
C ASP A 95 -21.75 -19.21 -7.61
N GLY A 96 -20.58 -19.56 -8.19
CA GLY A 96 -20.05 -18.92 -9.41
C GLY A 96 -19.51 -17.50 -9.15
N TRP A 97 -19.15 -17.20 -7.92
CA TRP A 97 -18.51 -15.94 -7.54
C TRP A 97 -17.04 -15.94 -7.95
N THR A 98 -16.52 -14.77 -8.21
CA THR A 98 -15.09 -14.55 -8.45
C THR A 98 -14.51 -13.68 -7.35
N SER A 99 -13.20 -13.80 -7.11
CA SER A 99 -12.52 -12.97 -6.12
C SER A 99 -11.33 -12.26 -6.71
N ALA A 100 -11.03 -11.06 -6.19
CA ALA A 100 -9.84 -10.32 -6.54
C ALA A 100 -9.20 -9.72 -5.27
N ASN A 101 -7.87 -9.71 -5.23
CA ASN A 101 -7.11 -9.29 -4.07
C ASN A 101 -6.19 -8.12 -4.43
N TRP A 102 -6.17 -7.12 -3.55
CA TRP A 102 -5.21 -6.02 -3.57
C TRP A 102 -4.48 -6.01 -2.23
N ILE A 103 -3.16 -6.10 -2.28
CA ILE A 103 -2.34 -6.18 -1.06
C ILE A 103 -1.30 -5.07 -1.12
N SER A 104 -1.26 -4.24 -0.08
CA SER A 104 -0.29 -3.15 0.08
C SER A 104 0.45 -3.25 1.41
N ASP A 105 1.34 -2.30 1.67
CA ASP A 105 2.03 -2.21 2.96
C ASP A 105 1.10 -1.82 4.12
N GLU A 106 -0.08 -1.26 3.85
CA GLU A 106 -1.03 -0.81 4.89
C GLU A 106 -2.16 -1.81 5.14
N CYS A 107 -2.65 -2.44 4.07
CA CYS A 107 -3.82 -3.32 4.16
C CYS A 107 -3.86 -4.35 3.03
N GLY A 108 -4.59 -5.44 3.27
CA GLY A 108 -5.08 -6.37 2.28
C GLY A 108 -6.57 -6.19 2.09
N VAL A 109 -7.00 -6.21 0.84
CA VAL A 109 -8.40 -6.11 0.45
C VAL A 109 -8.73 -7.30 -0.43
N CYS A 110 -9.68 -8.12 0.02
CA CYS A 110 -10.24 -9.22 -0.75
C CYS A 110 -11.67 -8.87 -1.10
N VAL A 111 -12.00 -8.86 -2.38
CA VAL A 111 -13.33 -8.53 -2.87
C VAL A 111 -13.91 -9.72 -3.62
N PHE A 112 -15.12 -10.07 -3.29
CA PHE A 112 -15.90 -11.12 -3.93
C PHE A 112 -16.95 -10.47 -4.82
N PHE A 113 -17.00 -10.90 -6.06
CA PHE A 113 -17.94 -10.45 -7.08
C PHE A 113 -18.96 -11.57 -7.34
N ASP A 114 -20.21 -11.20 -7.47
CA ASP A 114 -21.28 -12.10 -7.87
C ASP A 114 -21.20 -12.47 -9.36
N ARG A 115 -22.24 -13.15 -9.87
CA ARG A 115 -22.32 -13.58 -11.28
C ARG A 115 -22.44 -12.43 -12.27
N ASP A 116 -22.92 -11.29 -11.80
CA ASP A 116 -23.09 -10.07 -12.61
C ASP A 116 -21.79 -9.22 -12.63
N GLY A 117 -20.77 -9.66 -11.88
CA GLY A 117 -19.48 -8.97 -11.76
C GLY A 117 -19.51 -7.78 -10.83
N GLU A 118 -20.51 -7.70 -9.96
CA GLU A 118 -20.68 -6.67 -8.94
C GLU A 118 -20.19 -7.14 -7.58
N VAL A 119 -19.72 -6.21 -6.75
CA VAL A 119 -19.26 -6.51 -5.38
C VAL A 119 -20.42 -7.04 -4.55
N ALA A 120 -20.33 -8.31 -4.17
CA ALA A 120 -21.21 -8.93 -3.20
C ALA A 120 -20.71 -8.73 -1.78
N PHE A 121 -19.40 -8.90 -1.57
CA PHE A 121 -18.76 -8.79 -0.27
C PHE A 121 -17.30 -8.32 -0.41
N ALA A 122 -16.82 -7.53 0.55
CA ALA A 122 -15.42 -7.15 0.65
C ALA A 122 -14.91 -7.35 2.07
N TRP A 123 -13.71 -7.91 2.17
CA TRP A 123 -12.96 -8.03 3.42
C TRP A 123 -11.73 -7.13 3.36
N VAL A 124 -11.53 -6.35 4.42
CA VAL A 124 -10.37 -5.48 4.57
C VAL A 124 -9.62 -5.90 5.83
N GLU A 125 -8.41 -6.35 5.66
CA GLU A 125 -7.47 -6.61 6.75
C GLU A 125 -6.43 -5.50 6.79
N THR A 126 -6.25 -4.90 7.96
CA THR A 126 -5.26 -3.83 8.15
C THR A 126 -4.13 -4.31 9.05
N TRP A 127 -2.90 -4.09 8.62
CA TRP A 127 -1.73 -4.31 9.46
C TRP A 127 -1.12 -2.98 9.86
N SER A 128 -1.14 -2.72 11.16
CA SER A 128 -0.48 -1.54 11.72
C SER A 128 1.02 -1.78 11.83
N GLU A 129 1.81 -1.11 11.02
CA GLU A 129 3.23 -0.96 11.33
C GLU A 129 3.40 0.03 12.48
N SER A 130 4.18 -0.34 13.50
CA SER A 130 4.60 0.62 14.52
C SER A 130 5.50 1.70 13.90
N VAL A 131 5.51 2.89 14.51
CA VAL A 131 6.39 3.99 14.05
C VAL A 131 7.86 3.53 14.00
N GLY A 132 8.29 2.71 14.97
CA GLY A 132 9.63 2.15 14.99
C GLY A 132 9.94 1.23 13.81
N GLU A 133 8.99 0.43 13.34
CA GLU A 133 9.13 -0.41 12.15
C GLU A 133 9.21 0.43 10.87
N LYS A 134 8.39 1.49 10.76
CA LYS A 134 8.48 2.43 9.64
C LYS A 134 9.85 3.10 9.56
N VAL A 135 10.39 3.53 10.69
CA VAL A 135 11.73 4.14 10.78
C VAL A 135 12.84 3.14 10.42
N LYS A 136 12.77 1.90 10.92
CA LYS A 136 13.73 0.83 10.56
C LYS A 136 13.73 0.56 9.06
N ARG A 137 12.57 0.44 8.46
CA ARG A 137 12.41 0.28 7.00
C ARG A 137 13.03 1.45 6.24
N TRP A 138 12.80 2.66 6.71
CA TRP A 138 13.34 3.87 6.09
C TRP A 138 14.86 3.96 6.18
N LEU A 139 15.45 3.51 7.30
CA LEU A 139 16.91 3.52 7.51
C LEU A 139 17.64 2.35 6.84
N GLY A 140 16.92 1.40 6.22
CA GLY A 140 17.54 0.23 5.58
C GLY A 140 18.28 -0.69 6.56
N ASN A 141 17.98 -0.59 7.86
CA ASN A 141 18.68 -1.30 8.94
C ASN A 141 18.11 -2.70 9.18
N ASP A 142 17.90 -3.48 8.11
CA ASP A 142 17.51 -4.89 8.18
C ASP A 142 18.68 -5.76 7.74
N LYS A 143 19.64 -5.90 8.65
CA LYS A 143 20.60 -7.03 8.63
C LYS A 143 20.25 -8.02 9.70
#